data_b72ebd4859e48a66efc7de77a7750f2a
#
_entry.id   b72ebd4859e48a66efc7de77a7750f2a
#
_cell.length_a   1.000
_cell.length_b   1.000
_cell.length_c   1.000
_cell.angle_alpha   90.00
_cell.angle_beta   90.00
_cell.angle_gamma   90.00
#
_symmetry.space_group_name_H-M   'P 1'
#
loop_
_entity.id
_entity.type
_entity.pdbx_description
1 polymer ?
#
loop_
_entity_poly.entity_id
_entity_poly.type
_entity_poly.pdbx_seq_one_letter_code
_entity_poly.pdbx_strand_id
1 'polypeptide(L)'
;MFLTNQSSENITDIKASHPIDPVYPSKCVILTCLLNGEQTAIIGLHLKAVPTEPSAVAKREKQADAVVKQLNRLSAAGYATLVLGDLNDWDPVVPDADPSEQATPTSQALKKMKDYVPGGDDELVNSLKWVEPMEKRYTYDYKGSKTVLDHILLPIGWQDRVSGVTIDHDRPDGASDHWPVILDLSW
;
A
#
# COMPACT_ATOMS: atom_id res chain seq x y z
N MET A 1 -5.29 4.89 -8.94
CA MET A 1 -5.21 6.28 -9.41
C MET A 1 -4.77 7.12 -8.24
N PHE A 2 -3.59 7.76 -8.34
CA PHE A 2 -3.10 8.62 -7.27
C PHE A 2 -3.70 10.01 -7.45
N LEU A 3 -4.41 10.49 -6.45
CA LEU A 3 -4.84 11.87 -6.38
C LEU A 3 -4.04 12.55 -5.26
N THR A 4 -3.21 13.52 -5.59
CA THR A 4 -2.61 14.39 -4.59
C THR A 4 -3.35 15.72 -4.60
N ASN A 5 -3.77 16.14 -3.42
CA ASN A 5 -4.38 17.46 -3.21
C ASN A 5 -3.32 18.56 -2.95
N GLN A 6 -2.03 18.21 -3.16
CA GLN A 6 -0.93 19.14 -2.98
C GLN A 6 -0.87 20.11 -4.16
N SER A 7 -0.61 21.36 -3.88
CA SER A 7 -0.25 22.33 -4.92
C SER A 7 0.96 21.79 -5.70
N SER A 8 1.00 22.00 -7.00
CA SER A 8 2.11 21.59 -7.87
C SER A 8 3.48 22.12 -7.42
N GLU A 9 3.50 23.09 -6.55
CA GLU A 9 4.70 23.72 -5.97
C GLU A 9 5.44 22.80 -4.97
N ASN A 10 4.73 21.85 -4.35
CA ASN A 10 5.28 20.95 -3.34
C ASN A 10 5.76 19.62 -3.91
N ILE A 11 5.50 19.34 -5.18
CA ILE A 11 5.92 18.11 -5.86
C ILE A 11 6.70 18.47 -7.10
N THR A 12 7.99 18.20 -7.11
CA THR A 12 8.89 18.50 -8.21
C THR A 12 9.69 17.26 -8.64
N ASP A 13 10.38 17.33 -9.77
CA ASP A 13 11.27 16.28 -10.30
C ASP A 13 10.62 14.91 -10.46
N ILE A 14 9.37 14.87 -10.92
CA ILE A 14 8.60 13.63 -11.06
C ILE A 14 9.21 12.78 -12.18
N LYS A 15 9.57 11.53 -11.84
CA LYS A 15 10.03 10.51 -12.78
C LYS A 15 9.27 9.21 -12.54
N ALA A 16 8.79 8.59 -13.61
CA ALA A 16 8.14 7.29 -13.57
C ALA A 16 9.03 6.21 -14.20
N SER A 17 9.07 5.04 -13.60
CA SER A 17 9.73 3.87 -14.12
C SER A 17 8.90 2.61 -13.90
N HIS A 18 9.06 1.64 -14.81
CA HIS A 18 8.42 0.34 -14.73
C HIS A 18 9.51 -0.72 -14.59
N PRO A 19 9.65 -1.35 -13.41
CA PRO A 19 10.64 -2.41 -13.24
C PRO A 19 10.34 -3.57 -14.18
N ILE A 20 11.37 -4.05 -14.88
CA ILE A 20 11.27 -5.23 -15.75
C ILE A 20 11.69 -6.45 -14.92
N ASP A 21 10.71 -7.16 -14.39
CA ASP A 21 10.90 -8.46 -13.76
C ASP A 21 9.70 -9.33 -14.14
N PRO A 22 9.89 -10.56 -14.63
CA PRO A 22 8.79 -11.44 -15.05
C PRO A 22 7.85 -11.84 -13.88
N VAL A 23 8.26 -11.59 -12.64
CA VAL A 23 7.45 -11.81 -11.45
C VAL A 23 6.53 -10.62 -11.16
N TYR A 24 6.92 -9.40 -11.57
CA TYR A 24 6.07 -8.24 -11.38
C TYR A 24 4.75 -8.41 -12.14
N PRO A 25 3.64 -8.01 -11.51
CA PRO A 25 2.43 -7.79 -12.27
C PRO A 25 2.72 -6.70 -13.31
N SER A 26 2.05 -6.76 -14.44
CA SER A 26 2.11 -5.74 -15.49
C SER A 26 1.69 -4.33 -15.01
N LYS A 27 1.36 -4.18 -13.75
CA LYS A 27 0.83 -2.98 -13.08
C LYS A 27 1.74 -2.47 -11.96
N CYS A 28 3.03 -2.84 -11.93
CA CYS A 28 3.99 -2.22 -11.00
C CYS A 28 4.54 -0.93 -11.62
N VAL A 29 4.46 0.16 -10.89
CA VAL A 29 5.05 1.45 -11.26
C VAL A 29 5.84 2.01 -10.09
N ILE A 30 7.01 2.58 -10.36
CA ILE A 30 7.77 3.35 -9.38
C ILE A 30 7.79 4.80 -9.82
N LEU A 31 7.24 5.68 -8.99
CA LEU A 31 7.30 7.11 -9.14
C LEU A 31 8.35 7.65 -8.16
N THR A 32 9.27 8.48 -8.63
CA THR A 32 10.19 9.24 -7.77
C THR A 32 9.95 10.73 -7.94
N CYS A 33 10.01 11.47 -6.85
CA CYS A 33 9.82 12.93 -6.86
C CYS A 33 10.53 13.56 -5.65
N LEU A 34 10.54 14.89 -5.62
CA LEU A 34 10.72 15.65 -4.39
C LEU A 34 9.34 16.04 -3.86
N LEU A 35 9.03 15.60 -2.64
CA LEU A 35 7.81 15.97 -1.93
C LEU A 35 8.22 16.86 -0.75
N ASN A 36 7.84 18.14 -0.80
CA ASN A 36 8.33 19.16 0.13
C ASN A 36 9.88 19.17 0.29
N GLY A 37 10.61 18.94 -0.80
CA GLY A 37 12.07 18.88 -0.81
C GLY A 37 12.67 17.55 -0.35
N GLU A 38 11.87 16.60 0.12
CA GLU A 38 12.32 15.27 0.54
C GLU A 38 12.29 14.29 -0.64
N GLN A 39 13.38 13.56 -0.86
CA GLN A 39 13.43 12.51 -1.88
C GLN A 39 12.42 11.41 -1.53
N THR A 40 11.38 11.30 -2.36
CA THR A 40 10.25 10.40 -2.14
C THR A 40 10.11 9.44 -3.30
N ALA A 41 9.87 8.17 -3.00
CA ALA A 41 9.48 7.17 -3.97
C ALA A 41 8.10 6.59 -3.62
N ILE A 42 7.30 6.32 -4.64
CA ILE A 42 6.00 5.69 -4.51
C ILE A 42 5.99 4.45 -5.40
N ILE A 43 5.82 3.28 -4.81
CA ILE A 43 5.68 2.01 -5.52
C ILE A 43 4.20 1.67 -5.58
N GLY A 44 3.62 1.79 -6.78
CA GLY A 44 2.24 1.40 -7.05
C GLY A 44 2.15 -0.06 -7.50
N LEU A 45 1.30 -0.85 -6.85
CA LEU A 45 1.19 -2.29 -7.05
C LEU A 45 -0.26 -2.73 -7.27
N HIS A 46 -0.40 -3.85 -7.99
CA HIS A 46 -1.57 -4.70 -7.94
C HIS A 46 -1.06 -6.14 -7.92
N LEU A 47 -1.03 -6.76 -6.75
CA LEU A 47 -0.52 -8.11 -6.55
C LEU A 47 -1.51 -9.16 -7.08
N LYS A 48 -1.09 -10.41 -7.11
CA LYS A 48 -1.90 -11.51 -7.63
C LYS A 48 -3.18 -11.69 -6.82
N ALA A 49 -4.31 -11.55 -7.49
CA ALA A 49 -5.66 -11.77 -6.93
C ALA A 49 -5.89 -13.22 -6.47
N VAL A 50 -7.05 -13.46 -5.87
CA VAL A 50 -7.48 -14.73 -5.26
C VAL A 50 -6.66 -15.04 -3.99
N PRO A 51 -6.93 -14.31 -2.89
CA PRO A 51 -6.09 -14.35 -1.68
C PRO A 51 -5.84 -15.76 -1.12
N THR A 52 -6.84 -16.63 -1.16
CA THR A 52 -6.81 -17.95 -0.51
C THR A 52 -6.28 -19.08 -1.41
N GLU A 53 -6.04 -18.83 -2.70
CA GLU A 53 -5.60 -19.86 -3.63
C GLU A 53 -4.08 -20.09 -3.50
N PRO A 54 -3.58 -21.34 -3.25
CA PRO A 54 -2.18 -21.59 -2.94
C PRO A 54 -1.18 -21.10 -3.99
N SER A 55 -1.50 -21.23 -5.28
CA SER A 55 -0.63 -20.76 -6.37
C SER A 55 -0.58 -19.22 -6.41
N ALA A 56 -1.67 -18.54 -6.06
CA ALA A 56 -1.74 -17.09 -5.96
C ALA A 56 -0.95 -16.59 -4.74
N VAL A 57 -1.05 -17.28 -3.61
CA VAL A 57 -0.23 -17.03 -2.40
C VAL A 57 1.26 -17.07 -2.76
N ALA A 58 1.72 -18.17 -3.36
CA ALA A 58 3.13 -18.33 -3.75
C ALA A 58 3.58 -17.25 -4.76
N LYS A 59 2.68 -16.80 -5.65
CA LYS A 59 2.99 -15.75 -6.60
C LYS A 59 3.09 -14.38 -5.91
N ARG A 60 2.19 -14.04 -4.96
CA ARG A 60 2.28 -12.79 -4.19
C ARG A 60 3.58 -12.70 -3.42
N GLU A 61 4.02 -13.80 -2.79
CA GLU A 61 5.29 -13.81 -2.05
C GLU A 61 6.50 -13.52 -2.96
N LYS A 62 6.53 -14.12 -4.16
CA LYS A 62 7.58 -13.79 -5.15
C LYS A 62 7.50 -12.34 -5.62
N GLN A 63 6.29 -11.80 -5.78
CA GLN A 63 6.10 -10.40 -6.13
C GLN A 63 6.59 -9.48 -5.01
N ALA A 64 6.30 -9.82 -3.74
CA ALA A 64 6.82 -9.10 -2.58
C ALA A 64 8.36 -9.14 -2.50
N ASP A 65 8.98 -10.29 -2.77
CA ASP A 65 10.45 -10.41 -2.81
C ASP A 65 11.07 -9.46 -3.86
N ALA A 66 10.41 -9.30 -5.00
CA ALA A 66 10.85 -8.36 -6.03
C ALA A 66 10.67 -6.89 -5.59
N VAL A 67 9.56 -6.57 -4.88
CA VAL A 67 9.34 -5.23 -4.29
C VAL A 67 10.37 -4.92 -3.21
N VAL A 68 10.69 -5.86 -2.34
CA VAL A 68 11.72 -5.73 -1.30
C VAL A 68 13.08 -5.35 -1.91
N LYS A 69 13.46 -5.92 -3.05
CA LYS A 69 14.69 -5.50 -3.75
C LYS A 69 14.64 -4.03 -4.17
N GLN A 70 13.48 -3.53 -4.61
CA GLN A 70 13.33 -2.11 -4.96
C GLN A 70 13.32 -1.22 -3.71
N LEU A 71 12.67 -1.63 -2.62
CA LEU A 71 12.70 -0.93 -1.34
C LEU A 71 14.13 -0.74 -0.84
N ASN A 72 14.92 -1.83 -0.80
CA ASN A 72 16.34 -1.76 -0.41
C ASN A 72 17.14 -0.84 -1.32
N ARG A 73 16.93 -0.91 -2.64
CA ARG A 73 17.62 -0.04 -3.61
C ARG A 73 17.28 1.43 -3.42
N LEU A 74 16.00 1.74 -3.21
CA LEU A 74 15.52 3.12 -3.02
C LEU A 74 15.96 3.67 -1.67
N SER A 75 15.90 2.88 -0.60
CA SER A 75 16.40 3.25 0.72
C SER A 75 17.90 3.54 0.69
N ALA A 76 18.70 2.69 0.04
CA ALA A 76 20.14 2.92 -0.13
C ALA A 76 20.45 4.18 -0.95
N ALA A 77 19.52 4.63 -1.80
CA ALA A 77 19.61 5.87 -2.55
C ALA A 77 19.03 7.09 -1.81
N GLY A 78 18.59 6.93 -0.56
CA GLY A 78 18.09 8.00 0.29
C GLY A 78 16.63 8.40 0.07
N TYR A 79 15.83 7.55 -0.59
CA TYR A 79 14.40 7.81 -0.76
C TYR A 79 13.58 7.35 0.44
N ALA A 80 12.70 8.20 0.93
CA ALA A 80 11.55 7.79 1.72
C ALA A 80 10.54 7.11 0.77
N THR A 81 10.18 5.85 1.03
CA THR A 81 9.41 5.07 0.06
C THR A 81 8.06 4.64 0.61
N LEU A 82 6.99 4.96 -0.14
CA LEU A 82 5.65 4.44 0.09
C LEU A 82 5.38 3.25 -0.84
N VAL A 83 4.61 2.27 -0.35
CA VAL A 83 4.06 1.19 -1.17
C VAL A 83 2.55 1.24 -1.07
N LEU A 84 1.86 1.19 -2.20
CA LEU A 84 0.41 1.31 -2.19
C LEU A 84 -0.27 0.60 -3.35
N GLY A 85 -1.54 0.29 -3.16
CA GLY A 85 -2.41 -0.34 -4.16
C GLY A 85 -3.14 -1.57 -3.62
N ASP A 86 -3.75 -2.32 -4.54
CA ASP A 86 -4.39 -3.58 -4.24
C ASP A 86 -3.32 -4.67 -4.02
N LEU A 87 -3.08 -4.98 -2.75
CA LEU A 87 -2.08 -5.99 -2.35
C LEU A 87 -2.69 -7.40 -2.27
N ASN A 88 -4.01 -7.53 -2.42
CA ASN A 88 -4.73 -8.80 -2.45
C ASN A 88 -4.40 -9.75 -1.28
N ASP A 89 -4.11 -9.19 -0.11
CA ASP A 89 -3.84 -9.91 1.12
C ASP A 89 -4.20 -9.04 2.32
N TRP A 90 -4.24 -9.63 3.50
CA TRP A 90 -4.59 -8.97 4.76
C TRP A 90 -3.37 -8.63 5.60
N ASP A 91 -3.50 -7.61 6.42
CA ASP A 91 -2.46 -7.22 7.39
C ASP A 91 -2.95 -7.52 8.81
N PRO A 92 -2.25 -8.37 9.59
CA PRO A 92 -2.69 -8.77 10.93
C PRO A 92 -2.79 -7.60 11.93
N VAL A 93 -2.14 -6.46 11.63
CA VAL A 93 -2.21 -5.25 12.47
C VAL A 93 -3.29 -4.26 12.01
N VAL A 94 -4.01 -4.60 10.96
CA VAL A 94 -5.15 -3.83 10.41
C VAL A 94 -6.36 -4.75 10.36
N PRO A 95 -7.11 -4.91 11.47
CA PRO A 95 -8.32 -5.72 11.48
C PRO A 95 -9.34 -5.20 10.46
N ASP A 96 -10.07 -6.12 9.83
CA ASP A 96 -11.19 -5.81 8.96
C ASP A 96 -12.31 -5.06 9.72
N ALA A 97 -13.22 -4.45 8.96
CA ALA A 97 -14.38 -3.74 9.51
C ALA A 97 -15.27 -4.62 10.39
N ASP A 98 -15.37 -5.91 10.08
CA ASP A 98 -16.04 -6.91 10.90
C ASP A 98 -15.01 -7.82 11.60
N PRO A 99 -14.79 -7.64 12.93
CA PRO A 99 -13.84 -8.48 13.67
C PRO A 99 -14.24 -9.95 13.75
N SER A 100 -15.52 -10.29 13.52
CA SER A 100 -15.99 -11.68 13.51
C SER A 100 -15.60 -12.41 12.22
N GLU A 101 -15.35 -11.67 11.15
CA GLU A 101 -14.88 -12.15 9.86
C GLU A 101 -13.40 -11.84 9.61
N GLN A 102 -12.65 -11.54 10.67
CA GLN A 102 -11.26 -11.12 10.56
C GLN A 102 -10.44 -12.09 9.71
N ALA A 103 -10.10 -11.63 8.52
CA ALA A 103 -9.27 -12.38 7.60
C ALA A 103 -7.83 -12.46 8.11
N THR A 104 -7.28 -13.65 8.08
CA THR A 104 -5.87 -13.88 8.39
C THR A 104 -5.03 -13.71 7.14
N PRO A 105 -3.81 -13.13 7.25
CA PRO A 105 -2.89 -13.09 6.12
C PRO A 105 -2.69 -14.47 5.53
N THR A 106 -2.83 -14.58 4.22
CA THR A 106 -2.63 -15.85 3.51
C THR A 106 -1.22 -15.99 2.96
N SER A 107 -0.46 -14.88 2.88
CA SER A 107 0.94 -14.86 2.50
C SER A 107 1.77 -14.00 3.45
N GLN A 108 3.08 -14.01 3.27
CA GLN A 108 4.01 -13.13 3.99
C GLN A 108 4.27 -11.81 3.22
N ALA A 109 3.47 -11.50 2.20
CA ALA A 109 3.76 -10.39 1.29
C ALA A 109 3.82 -9.04 2.01
N LEU A 110 2.78 -8.67 2.79
CA LEU A 110 2.78 -7.40 3.52
C LEU A 110 3.86 -7.37 4.60
N LYS A 111 4.05 -8.47 5.34
CA LYS A 111 5.12 -8.56 6.34
C LYS A 111 6.49 -8.32 5.73
N LYS A 112 6.82 -9.00 4.61
CA LYS A 112 8.10 -8.82 3.91
C LYS A 112 8.32 -7.38 3.44
N MET A 113 7.28 -6.70 2.97
CA MET A 113 7.38 -5.32 2.52
C MET A 113 7.49 -4.34 3.69
N LYS A 114 6.87 -4.61 4.84
CA LYS A 114 6.99 -3.77 6.03
C LYS A 114 8.35 -3.92 6.69
N ASP A 115 8.83 -5.14 6.85
CA ASP A 115 10.13 -5.52 7.43
C ASP A 115 11.07 -5.91 6.27
N TYR A 116 11.49 -4.91 5.46
CA TYR A 116 12.31 -5.19 4.28
C TYR A 116 13.81 -5.19 4.56
N VAL A 117 14.23 -4.73 5.75
CA VAL A 117 15.63 -4.81 6.21
C VAL A 117 15.76 -5.97 7.19
N PRO A 118 16.48 -7.05 6.84
CA PRO A 118 16.57 -8.23 7.70
C PRO A 118 17.12 -7.92 9.09
N GLY A 119 16.38 -8.33 10.13
CA GLY A 119 16.79 -8.19 11.53
C GLY A 119 16.57 -6.82 12.14
N GLY A 120 15.83 -5.94 11.44
CA GLY A 120 15.33 -4.67 11.96
C GLY A 120 13.93 -4.77 12.55
N ASP A 121 13.42 -3.63 12.98
CA ASP A 121 12.00 -3.40 13.23
C ASP A 121 11.30 -3.12 11.90
N ASP A 122 9.96 -3.08 11.87
CA ASP A 122 9.22 -2.70 10.68
C ASP A 122 9.67 -1.30 10.17
N GLU A 123 10.14 -1.21 8.92
CA GLU A 123 10.50 0.07 8.27
C GLU A 123 9.29 0.79 7.70
N LEU A 124 8.24 0.04 7.38
CA LEU A 124 6.98 0.60 6.89
C LEU A 124 5.83 0.25 7.84
N VAL A 125 4.90 1.16 7.96
CA VAL A 125 3.66 0.99 8.71
C VAL A 125 2.46 1.11 7.79
N ASN A 126 1.42 0.31 8.04
CA ASN A 126 0.18 0.39 7.27
C ASN A 126 -0.71 1.51 7.79
N SER A 127 -1.01 2.49 6.93
CA SER A 127 -1.81 3.66 7.30
C SER A 127 -3.24 3.31 7.68
N LEU A 128 -3.78 2.21 7.20
CA LEU A 128 -5.18 1.84 7.45
C LEU A 128 -5.48 1.57 8.92
N LYS A 129 -4.46 1.37 9.76
CA LYS A 129 -4.65 1.27 11.22
C LYS A 129 -5.29 2.52 11.84
N TRP A 130 -5.18 3.68 11.15
CA TRP A 130 -5.75 4.95 11.61
C TRP A 130 -7.12 5.28 11.00
N VAL A 131 -7.70 4.40 10.17
CA VAL A 131 -9.07 4.58 9.68
C VAL A 131 -10.05 4.39 10.83
N GLU A 132 -10.81 5.44 11.12
CA GLU A 132 -11.84 5.43 12.15
C GLU A 132 -13.17 5.99 11.58
N PRO A 133 -14.30 5.49 11.99
CA PRO A 133 -14.47 4.34 12.87
C PRO A 133 -14.16 3.01 12.15
N MET A 134 -13.84 1.96 12.91
CA MET A 134 -13.35 0.68 12.37
C MET A 134 -14.30 0.03 11.35
N GLU A 135 -15.61 0.19 11.49
CA GLU A 135 -16.63 -0.30 10.55
C GLU A 135 -16.53 0.34 9.15
N LYS A 136 -15.77 1.44 9.01
CA LYS A 136 -15.44 2.07 7.73
C LYS A 136 -14.14 1.51 7.11
N ARG A 137 -13.47 0.58 7.79
CA ARG A 137 -12.18 0.06 7.36
C ARG A 137 -12.36 -1.13 6.42
N TYR A 138 -12.88 -0.89 5.20
CA TYR A 138 -12.94 -1.88 4.13
C TYR A 138 -12.74 -1.20 2.77
N THR A 139 -12.04 -1.86 1.88
CA THR A 139 -11.75 -1.35 0.53
C THR A 139 -12.42 -2.17 -0.56
N TYR A 140 -12.99 -3.31 -0.20
CA TYR A 140 -13.70 -4.21 -1.10
C TYR A 140 -14.90 -4.83 -0.39
N ASP A 141 -16.02 -5.02 -1.12
CA ASP A 141 -17.20 -5.73 -0.64
C ASP A 141 -17.57 -6.81 -1.66
N TYR A 142 -17.46 -8.05 -1.26
CA TYR A 142 -17.90 -9.17 -2.05
C TYR A 142 -19.17 -9.77 -1.45
N LYS A 143 -20.32 -9.45 -2.03
CA LYS A 143 -21.63 -9.96 -1.63
C LYS A 143 -21.95 -9.74 -0.14
N GLY A 144 -21.56 -8.59 0.40
CA GLY A 144 -21.75 -8.22 1.79
C GLY A 144 -20.60 -8.60 2.73
N SER A 145 -19.61 -9.35 2.26
CA SER A 145 -18.36 -9.60 3.01
C SER A 145 -17.37 -8.47 2.74
N LYS A 146 -17.18 -7.61 3.74
CA LYS A 146 -16.37 -6.41 3.69
C LYS A 146 -14.94 -6.72 4.11
N THR A 147 -13.96 -6.37 3.28
CA THR A 147 -12.56 -6.70 3.53
C THR A 147 -11.59 -5.60 3.09
N VAL A 148 -10.38 -5.61 3.65
CA VAL A 148 -9.29 -4.69 3.32
C VAL A 148 -8.29 -5.39 2.41
N LEU A 149 -8.20 -4.98 1.15
CA LEU A 149 -7.23 -5.50 0.18
C LEU A 149 -6.30 -4.42 -0.38
N ASP A 150 -6.74 -3.15 -0.31
CA ASP A 150 -5.95 -2.00 -0.74
C ASP A 150 -5.26 -1.37 0.47
N HIS A 151 -3.96 -1.16 0.36
CA HIS A 151 -3.15 -0.68 1.45
C HIS A 151 -2.27 0.49 1.03
N ILE A 152 -1.91 1.34 2.01
CA ILE A 152 -0.84 2.33 1.90
C ILE A 152 0.14 2.05 3.03
N LEU A 153 1.33 1.56 2.68
CA LEU A 153 2.45 1.40 3.58
C LEU A 153 3.33 2.64 3.47
N LEU A 154 3.61 3.30 4.58
CA LEU A 154 4.44 4.50 4.61
C LEU A 154 5.65 4.32 5.54
N PRO A 155 6.74 5.08 5.34
CA PRO A 155 7.90 5.01 6.22
C PRO A 155 7.49 5.22 7.67
N ILE A 156 8.01 4.40 8.59
CA ILE A 156 7.66 4.49 10.02
C ILE A 156 7.97 5.89 10.59
N GLY A 157 9.02 6.54 10.11
CA GLY A 157 9.37 7.91 10.48
C GLY A 157 8.37 8.98 10.02
N TRP A 158 7.36 8.61 9.21
CA TRP A 158 6.32 9.54 8.76
C TRP A 158 5.00 9.42 9.54
N GLN A 159 4.95 8.58 10.56
CA GLN A 159 3.73 8.37 11.36
C GLN A 159 3.18 9.68 11.94
N ASP A 160 4.06 10.54 12.45
CA ASP A 160 3.68 11.83 13.04
C ASP A 160 3.23 12.87 12.01
N ARG A 161 3.42 12.58 10.71
CA ARG A 161 2.94 13.42 9.61
C ARG A 161 1.52 13.05 9.16
N VAL A 162 1.00 11.91 9.60
CA VAL A 162 -0.35 11.46 9.23
C VAL A 162 -1.38 12.36 9.91
N SER A 163 -2.09 13.15 9.12
CA SER A 163 -3.17 14.03 9.59
C SER A 163 -4.56 13.41 9.38
N GLY A 164 -4.68 12.43 8.50
CA GLY A 164 -5.92 11.70 8.28
C GLY A 164 -5.74 10.49 7.37
N VAL A 165 -6.58 9.48 7.58
CA VAL A 165 -6.74 8.35 6.67
C VAL A 165 -8.21 8.06 6.49
N THR A 166 -8.68 8.04 5.26
CA THR A 166 -10.09 7.85 4.93
C THR A 166 -10.24 6.84 3.79
N ILE A 167 -11.29 6.03 3.86
CA ILE A 167 -11.77 5.24 2.71
C ILE A 167 -13.05 5.90 2.22
N ASP A 168 -13.04 6.38 0.97
CA ASP A 168 -14.17 7.11 0.40
C ASP A 168 -15.22 6.13 -0.12
N HIS A 169 -16.28 5.96 0.67
CA HIS A 169 -17.43 5.13 0.33
C HIS A 169 -18.56 5.91 -0.38
N ASP A 170 -18.43 7.22 -0.55
CA ASP A 170 -19.48 8.10 -1.09
C ASP A 170 -19.34 8.35 -2.60
N ARG A 171 -18.32 7.76 -3.25
CA ARG A 171 -18.09 7.94 -4.68
C ARG A 171 -19.23 7.37 -5.54
N PRO A 172 -19.44 7.91 -6.75
CA PRO A 172 -20.46 7.41 -7.67
C PRO A 172 -20.23 5.94 -8.06
N ASP A 173 -21.31 5.17 -8.09
CA ASP A 173 -21.30 3.77 -8.50
C ASP A 173 -20.70 3.56 -9.90
N GLY A 174 -19.99 2.45 -10.07
CA GLY A 174 -19.53 1.96 -11.37
C GLY A 174 -18.13 2.38 -11.80
N ALA A 175 -17.38 3.17 -11.00
CA ALA A 175 -16.01 3.53 -11.34
C ALA A 175 -15.01 2.38 -11.06
N SER A 176 -15.22 1.60 -10.02
CA SER A 176 -14.44 0.42 -9.61
C SER A 176 -15.27 -0.39 -8.61
N ASP A 177 -14.95 -1.63 -8.40
CA ASP A 177 -15.47 -2.48 -7.31
C ASP A 177 -14.67 -2.33 -6.00
N HIS A 178 -13.61 -1.51 -6.02
CA HIS A 178 -12.86 -1.12 -4.83
C HIS A 178 -13.08 0.35 -4.47
N TRP A 179 -13.00 0.68 -3.18
CA TRP A 179 -13.05 2.05 -2.67
C TRP A 179 -11.65 2.67 -2.54
N PRO A 180 -11.48 3.95 -2.90
CA PRO A 180 -10.19 4.61 -2.81
C PRO A 180 -9.79 4.86 -1.36
N VAL A 181 -8.52 4.58 -1.04
CA VAL A 181 -7.89 4.96 0.22
C VAL A 181 -7.23 6.32 0.03
N ILE A 182 -7.46 7.23 0.95
CA ILE A 182 -6.92 8.59 0.99
C ILE A 182 -6.05 8.71 2.23
N LEU A 183 -4.81 9.12 2.04
CA LEU A 183 -3.85 9.42 3.11
C LEU A 183 -3.51 10.91 3.06
N ASP A 184 -3.81 11.62 4.14
CA ASP A 184 -3.46 13.03 4.32
C ASP A 184 -2.18 13.13 5.17
N LEU A 185 -1.20 13.86 4.65
CA LEU A 185 0.07 14.11 5.31
C LEU A 185 0.25 15.62 5.55
N SER A 186 0.72 15.98 6.73
CA SER A 186 1.14 17.34 7.09
C SER A 186 2.67 17.43 7.23
N TRP A 187 3.24 18.59 6.87
CA TRP A 187 4.70 18.84 6.84
C TRP A 187 5.07 20.02 7.73
#